data_b05535c8fc27e5ec44f969e4986d6d8b
#
_entry.id   b05535c8fc27e5ec44f969e4986d6d8b
#
_cell.length_a   1.000
_cell.length_b   1.000
_cell.length_c   1.000
_cell.angle_alpha   90.00
_cell.angle_beta   90.00
_cell.angle_gamma   90.00
#
_symmetry.space_group_name_H-M   'P 1'
#
loop_
_entity.id
_entity.type
_entity.pdbx_description
1 polymer ?
#
loop_
_entity_poly.entity_id
_entity_poly.type
_entity_poly.pdbx_seq_one_letter_code
_entity_poly.pdbx_strand_id
1 'polypeptide(L)'
;MRIIAIGGEPGAGKSTLMTRFVNHIQPSKMYNEVKLVPYLKQGNIYILGKYDEGEVFSGTDRMSMAVQPEAIKFLESLSKDSIVLFEGDRLFNASFLEHCVENYDTTIIYLSTEKEIREERYKQRGSEQNETWLNGRETKINRILTNFNLMYNMEKFNHNSIDDQHVVFEFITDLVK
;
A
#
# COMPACT_ATOMS: atom_id res chain seq x y z
N MET A 1 -2.24 13.96 -11.48
CA MET A 1 -1.47 12.99 -10.65
C MET A 1 -2.35 11.80 -10.40
N ARG A 2 -1.78 10.60 -10.48
CA ARG A 2 -2.48 9.34 -10.16
C ARG A 2 -1.96 8.78 -8.85
N ILE A 3 -2.88 8.30 -8.01
CA ILE A 3 -2.57 7.64 -6.74
C ILE A 3 -3.02 6.18 -6.81
N ILE A 4 -2.17 5.26 -6.40
CA ILE A 4 -2.46 3.82 -6.31
C ILE A 4 -2.19 3.40 -4.86
N ALA A 5 -3.25 3.16 -4.11
CA ALA A 5 -3.19 2.75 -2.71
C ALA A 5 -3.48 1.26 -2.56
N ILE A 6 -2.56 0.50 -1.96
CA ILE A 6 -2.70 -0.95 -1.80
C ILE A 6 -2.92 -1.30 -0.34
N GLY A 7 -4.01 -1.98 -0.05
CA GLY A 7 -4.39 -2.39 1.30
C GLY A 7 -4.93 -3.81 1.38
N GLY A 8 -5.21 -4.23 2.58
CA GLY A 8 -5.72 -5.56 2.92
C GLY A 8 -5.32 -5.93 4.33
N GLU A 9 -5.89 -6.99 4.86
CA GLU A 9 -5.56 -7.47 6.19
C GLU A 9 -4.06 -7.83 6.31
N PRO A 10 -3.55 -7.89 7.53
CA PRO A 10 -2.24 -8.47 7.77
C PRO A 10 -2.15 -9.89 7.15
N GLY A 11 -1.02 -10.23 6.55
CA GLY A 11 -0.86 -11.51 5.84
C GLY A 11 -1.49 -11.57 4.43
N ALA A 12 -2.17 -10.53 3.97
CA ALA A 12 -2.74 -10.49 2.61
C ALA A 12 -1.72 -10.44 1.48
N GLY A 13 -0.40 -10.34 1.76
CA GLY A 13 0.64 -10.40 0.74
C GLY A 13 1.00 -9.05 0.09
N LYS A 14 0.55 -7.93 0.66
CA LYS A 14 0.83 -6.56 0.16
C LYS A 14 2.32 -6.32 -0.12
N SER A 15 3.15 -6.58 0.88
CA SER A 15 4.59 -6.34 0.78
C SER A 15 5.26 -7.24 -0.26
N THR A 16 4.82 -8.49 -0.40
CA THR A 16 5.32 -9.40 -1.46
C THR A 16 4.98 -8.88 -2.84
N LEU A 17 3.74 -8.41 -3.04
CA LEU A 17 3.31 -7.79 -4.28
C LEU A 17 4.12 -6.53 -4.60
N MET A 18 4.32 -5.67 -3.60
CA MET A 18 5.11 -4.44 -3.78
C MET A 18 6.59 -4.71 -4.03
N THR A 19 7.19 -5.70 -3.37
CA THR A 19 8.57 -6.11 -3.67
C THR A 19 8.72 -6.56 -5.12
N ARG A 20 7.76 -7.36 -5.63
CA ARG A 20 7.73 -7.76 -7.04
C ARG A 20 7.62 -6.54 -7.96
N PHE A 21 6.78 -5.57 -7.63
CA PHE A 21 6.61 -4.35 -8.41
C PHE A 21 7.87 -3.47 -8.38
N VAL A 22 8.48 -3.27 -7.22
CA VAL A 22 9.75 -2.55 -7.06
C VAL A 22 10.85 -3.19 -7.92
N ASN A 23 10.98 -4.51 -7.88
CA ASN A 23 11.94 -5.24 -8.71
C ASN A 23 11.67 -5.10 -10.22
N HIS A 24 10.40 -4.97 -10.61
CA HIS A 24 10.02 -4.78 -12.01
C HIS A 24 10.41 -3.40 -12.53
N ILE A 25 10.12 -2.35 -11.78
CA ILE A 25 10.41 -0.97 -12.23
C ILE A 25 11.86 -0.55 -12.01
N GLN A 26 12.62 -1.26 -11.16
CA GLN A 26 14.04 -1.02 -10.86
C GLN A 26 14.35 0.44 -10.51
N PRO A 27 13.79 0.99 -9.43
CA PRO A 27 14.04 2.37 -9.04
C PRO A 27 15.51 2.62 -8.74
N SER A 28 16.01 3.79 -9.08
CA SER A 28 17.44 4.10 -9.00
C SER A 28 17.99 4.14 -7.58
N LYS A 29 17.25 4.61 -6.61
CA LYS A 29 17.62 4.71 -5.18
C LYS A 29 16.43 5.09 -4.30
N MET A 30 16.61 4.93 -2.97
CA MET A 30 15.70 5.47 -1.98
C MET A 30 16.02 6.94 -1.68
N TYR A 31 15.00 7.76 -1.61
CA TYR A 31 15.06 9.17 -1.25
C TYR A 31 14.53 9.39 0.16
N ASN A 32 15.25 10.16 0.97
CA ASN A 32 14.86 10.55 2.34
C ASN A 32 14.88 12.08 2.52
N GLU A 33 14.77 12.82 1.41
CA GLU A 33 14.89 14.28 1.38
C GLU A 33 13.66 14.98 1.98
N VAL A 34 12.51 14.29 1.95
CA VAL A 34 11.27 14.81 2.52
C VAL A 34 11.09 14.29 3.93
N LYS A 35 10.81 15.18 4.85
CA LYS A 35 10.62 14.86 6.27
C LYS A 35 9.59 13.75 6.45
N LEU A 36 9.99 12.68 7.11
CA LEU A 36 9.18 11.50 7.44
C LEU A 36 8.64 10.70 6.24
N VAL A 37 8.87 11.11 5.00
CA VAL A 37 8.32 10.46 3.79
C VAL A 37 9.45 9.89 2.92
N PRO A 38 10.06 8.76 3.29
CA PRO A 38 10.97 8.04 2.40
C PRO A 38 10.21 7.49 1.19
N TYR A 39 10.85 7.51 0.03
CA TYR A 39 10.26 7.00 -1.21
C TYR A 39 11.32 6.46 -2.17
N LEU A 40 10.93 5.52 -3.02
CA LEU A 40 11.66 5.12 -4.21
C LEU A 40 11.13 5.90 -5.41
N LYS A 41 11.98 6.16 -6.41
CA LYS A 41 11.60 6.91 -7.61
C LYS A 41 12.14 6.27 -8.88
N GLN A 42 11.29 6.17 -9.90
CA GLN A 42 11.66 5.82 -11.27
C GLN A 42 10.87 6.68 -12.25
N GLY A 43 11.56 7.58 -12.95
CA GLY A 43 10.88 8.56 -13.80
C GLY A 43 9.89 9.42 -13.02
N ASN A 44 8.61 9.37 -13.40
CA ASN A 44 7.50 10.04 -12.70
C ASN A 44 6.77 9.14 -11.69
N ILE A 45 7.25 7.91 -11.45
CA ILE A 45 6.68 6.96 -10.49
C ILE A 45 7.38 7.14 -9.15
N TYR A 46 6.59 7.30 -8.09
CA TYR A 46 7.01 7.42 -6.69
C TYR A 46 6.38 6.30 -5.86
N ILE A 47 7.18 5.55 -5.13
CA ILE A 47 6.71 4.51 -4.21
C ILE A 47 7.03 4.95 -2.78
N LEU A 48 5.99 5.28 -2.01
CA LEU A 48 6.16 5.76 -0.64
C LEU A 48 6.43 4.59 0.31
N GLY A 49 7.42 4.74 1.17
CA GLY A 49 7.78 3.74 2.17
C GLY A 49 9.23 3.31 2.10
N LYS A 50 9.58 2.35 2.94
CA LYS A 50 10.91 1.74 2.99
C LYS A 50 10.83 0.30 2.50
N TYR A 51 11.69 -0.05 1.55
CA TYR A 51 11.75 -1.37 0.91
C TYR A 51 13.20 -1.90 0.92
N ASP A 52 13.75 -2.13 2.11
CA ASP A 52 15.08 -2.67 2.27
C ASP A 52 15.05 -4.20 2.20
N GLU A 53 16.06 -4.81 1.59
CA GLU A 53 16.19 -6.28 1.50
C GLU A 53 16.31 -6.92 2.89
N GLY A 54 15.63 -8.06 3.09
CA GLY A 54 15.69 -8.85 4.32
C GLY A 54 14.81 -8.37 5.47
N GLU A 55 14.09 -7.27 5.30
CA GLU A 55 13.18 -6.75 6.35
C GLU A 55 11.82 -7.45 6.33
N VAL A 56 11.31 -7.79 7.53
CA VAL A 56 10.00 -8.44 7.71
C VAL A 56 8.85 -7.51 7.35
N PHE A 57 9.02 -6.22 7.65
CA PHE A 57 8.05 -5.18 7.32
C PHE A 57 8.61 -4.24 6.28
N SER A 58 7.78 -3.83 5.33
CA SER A 58 8.14 -2.89 4.27
C SER A 58 7.04 -1.84 4.08
N GLY A 59 7.26 -0.93 3.15
CA GLY A 59 6.27 0.07 2.80
C GLY A 59 6.10 1.16 3.85
N THR A 60 4.87 1.64 3.99
CA THR A 60 4.56 2.73 4.91
C THR A 60 4.53 2.30 6.37
N ASP A 61 4.46 1.01 6.67
CA ASP A 61 4.47 0.51 8.05
C ASP A 61 5.77 0.84 8.80
N ARG A 62 6.85 1.10 8.08
CA ARG A 62 8.14 1.56 8.61
C ARG A 62 8.25 3.08 8.75
N MET A 63 7.23 3.84 8.39
CA MET A 63 7.18 5.28 8.55
C MET A 63 6.73 5.68 9.97
N SER A 64 6.96 6.93 10.33
CA SER A 64 6.46 7.53 11.57
C SER A 64 4.93 7.50 11.64
N MET A 65 4.38 7.39 12.86
CA MET A 65 2.94 7.58 13.10
C MET A 65 2.45 8.97 12.66
N ALA A 66 3.32 9.97 12.66
CA ALA A 66 3.02 11.35 12.28
C ALA A 66 3.25 11.65 10.79
N VAL A 67 3.36 10.63 9.92
CA VAL A 67 3.72 10.82 8.52
C VAL A 67 2.61 11.47 7.68
N GLN A 68 1.34 11.29 8.02
CA GLN A 68 0.22 11.68 7.15
C GLN A 68 0.23 13.16 6.73
N PRO A 69 0.41 14.15 7.63
CA PRO A 69 0.48 15.54 7.21
C PRO A 69 1.66 15.85 6.26
N GLU A 70 2.80 15.21 6.47
CA GLU A 70 3.97 15.40 5.61
C GLU A 70 3.78 14.69 4.25
N ALA A 71 3.08 13.55 4.22
CA ALA A 71 2.70 12.87 2.98
C ALA A 71 1.75 13.74 2.13
N ILE A 72 0.77 14.41 2.75
CA ILE A 72 -0.12 15.34 2.05
C ILE A 72 0.70 16.47 1.39
N LYS A 73 1.57 17.14 2.15
CA LYS A 73 2.46 18.18 1.59
C LYS A 73 3.36 17.67 0.48
N PHE A 74 3.83 16.43 0.61
CA PHE A 74 4.63 15.81 -0.43
C PHE A 74 3.82 15.62 -1.72
N LEU A 75 2.59 15.09 -1.63
CA LEU A 75 1.71 14.95 -2.79
C LEU A 75 1.45 16.31 -3.46
N GLU A 76 1.15 17.35 -2.69
CA GLU A 76 0.92 18.71 -3.17
C GLU A 76 2.14 19.31 -3.89
N SER A 77 3.35 18.85 -3.56
CA SER A 77 4.60 19.32 -4.19
C SER A 77 4.93 18.64 -5.51
N LEU A 78 4.27 17.51 -5.82
CA LEU A 78 4.55 16.73 -7.02
C LEU A 78 3.87 17.31 -8.27
N SER A 79 4.44 17.01 -9.42
CA SER A 79 3.86 17.40 -10.72
C SER A 79 2.56 16.63 -11.02
N LYS A 80 1.71 17.20 -11.89
CA LYS A 80 0.40 16.62 -12.23
C LYS A 80 0.48 15.29 -12.99
N ASP A 81 1.60 14.98 -13.60
CA ASP A 81 1.89 13.74 -14.31
C ASP A 81 2.51 12.65 -13.43
N SER A 82 2.75 12.95 -12.16
CA SER A 82 3.29 11.98 -11.20
C SER A 82 2.31 10.84 -10.92
N ILE A 83 2.87 9.65 -10.72
CA ILE A 83 2.17 8.43 -10.29
C ILE A 83 2.74 8.04 -8.92
N VAL A 84 1.89 7.95 -7.92
CA VAL A 84 2.31 7.66 -6.54
C VAL A 84 1.67 6.36 -6.08
N LEU A 85 2.51 5.40 -5.66
CA LEU A 85 2.08 4.12 -5.08
C LEU A 85 2.45 4.07 -3.61
N PHE A 86 1.60 3.43 -2.81
CA PHE A 86 1.93 3.07 -1.43
C PHE A 86 1.13 1.85 -0.96
N GLU A 87 1.71 1.14 0.00
CA GLU A 87 1.04 0.09 0.76
C GLU A 87 1.36 0.25 2.24
N GLY A 88 0.49 -0.28 3.11
CA GLY A 88 0.70 -0.33 4.55
C GLY A 88 -0.09 0.70 5.36
N ASP A 89 -0.23 0.41 6.63
CA ASP A 89 -1.23 0.98 7.51
C ASP A 89 -1.05 2.46 7.86
N ARG A 90 0.16 3.01 7.71
CA ARG A 90 0.39 4.42 8.05
C ARG A 90 -0.38 5.37 7.15
N LEU A 91 -0.49 5.03 5.85
CA LEU A 91 -1.20 5.81 4.86
C LEU A 91 -2.48 5.13 4.37
N PHE A 92 -2.62 3.80 4.47
CA PHE A 92 -3.87 3.11 4.13
C PHE A 92 -4.87 3.23 5.27
N ASN A 93 -5.46 4.42 5.41
CA ASN A 93 -6.50 4.75 6.39
C ASN A 93 -7.56 5.65 5.75
N ALA A 94 -8.77 5.67 6.31
CA ALA A 94 -9.91 6.37 5.71
C ALA A 94 -9.62 7.85 5.43
N SER A 95 -9.08 8.58 6.39
CA SER A 95 -8.82 10.02 6.27
C SER A 95 -7.83 10.35 5.14
N PHE A 96 -6.74 9.59 5.01
CA PHE A 96 -5.76 9.82 3.94
C PHE A 96 -6.30 9.41 2.58
N LEU A 97 -7.03 8.28 2.51
CA LEU A 97 -7.65 7.81 1.29
C LEU A 97 -8.74 8.78 0.79
N GLU A 98 -9.57 9.34 1.68
CA GLU A 98 -10.55 10.37 1.33
C GLU A 98 -9.85 11.60 0.75
N HIS A 99 -8.78 12.09 1.40
CA HIS A 99 -7.99 13.19 0.85
C HIS A 99 -7.45 12.86 -0.56
N CYS A 100 -6.97 11.65 -0.78
CA CYS A 100 -6.48 11.24 -2.10
C CYS A 100 -7.61 11.22 -3.15
N VAL A 101 -8.75 10.63 -2.82
CA VAL A 101 -9.91 10.54 -3.74
C VAL A 101 -10.50 11.93 -4.07
N GLU A 102 -10.52 12.84 -3.12
CA GLU A 102 -11.03 14.20 -3.31
C GLU A 102 -10.14 15.05 -4.21
N ASN A 103 -8.83 14.81 -4.22
CA ASN A 103 -7.87 15.72 -4.87
C ASN A 103 -7.15 15.12 -6.08
N TYR A 104 -7.16 13.79 -6.26
CA TYR A 104 -6.36 13.10 -7.27
C TYR A 104 -7.12 11.94 -7.94
N ASP A 105 -6.69 11.55 -9.14
CA ASP A 105 -7.12 10.31 -9.80
C ASP A 105 -6.62 9.11 -8.98
N THR A 106 -7.48 8.56 -8.12
CA THR A 106 -7.11 7.59 -7.10
C THR A 106 -7.74 6.23 -7.37
N THR A 107 -6.91 5.18 -7.38
CA THR A 107 -7.33 3.77 -7.37
C THR A 107 -6.93 3.14 -6.06
N ILE A 108 -7.90 2.58 -5.34
CA ILE A 108 -7.69 1.85 -4.08
C ILE A 108 -7.78 0.36 -4.39
N ILE A 109 -6.68 -0.36 -4.22
CA ILE A 109 -6.61 -1.81 -4.43
C ILE A 109 -6.72 -2.50 -3.07
N TYR A 110 -7.78 -3.27 -2.88
CA TYR A 110 -7.97 -4.09 -1.69
C TYR A 110 -7.67 -5.55 -1.99
N LEU A 111 -6.67 -6.10 -1.28
CA LEU A 111 -6.31 -7.52 -1.37
C LEU A 111 -7.09 -8.31 -0.32
N SER A 112 -8.01 -9.15 -0.78
CA SER A 112 -8.77 -10.08 0.04
C SER A 112 -8.06 -11.44 0.07
N THR A 113 -7.80 -11.96 1.26
CA THR A 113 -7.13 -13.27 1.44
C THR A 113 -7.87 -14.07 2.51
N GLU A 114 -8.09 -15.34 2.25
CA GLU A 114 -8.73 -16.27 3.17
C GLU A 114 -7.98 -16.33 4.50
N LYS A 115 -8.73 -16.45 5.59
CA LYS A 115 -8.18 -16.40 6.94
C LYS A 115 -7.13 -17.48 7.16
N GLU A 116 -7.39 -18.70 6.73
CA GLU A 116 -6.52 -19.88 6.84
C GLU A 116 -5.17 -19.62 6.16
N ILE A 117 -5.18 -19.01 4.98
CA ILE A 117 -3.97 -18.67 4.21
C ILE A 117 -3.18 -17.57 4.93
N ARG A 118 -3.85 -16.57 5.50
CA ARG A 118 -3.19 -15.52 6.29
C ARG A 118 -2.51 -16.09 7.53
N GLU A 119 -3.20 -17.00 8.24
CA GLU A 119 -2.66 -17.67 9.43
C GLU A 119 -1.46 -18.55 9.11
N GLU A 120 -1.48 -19.25 7.99
CA GLU A 120 -0.31 -20.02 7.52
C GLU A 120 0.87 -19.11 7.19
N ARG A 121 0.63 -18.00 6.50
CA ARG A 121 1.66 -16.99 6.20
C ARG A 121 2.27 -16.36 7.46
N TYR A 122 1.49 -16.20 8.54
CA TYR A 122 2.02 -15.77 9.84
C TYR A 122 2.95 -16.78 10.45
N LYS A 123 2.55 -18.06 10.47
CA LYS A 123 3.37 -19.16 10.99
C LYS A 123 4.71 -19.26 10.24
N GLN A 124 4.68 -19.17 8.92
CA GLN A 124 5.88 -19.21 8.08
C GLN A 124 6.85 -18.05 8.35
N ARG A 125 6.33 -16.89 8.76
CA ARG A 125 7.15 -15.70 9.13
C ARG A 125 7.64 -15.72 10.56
N GLY A 126 7.24 -16.70 11.37
CA GLY A 126 7.52 -16.72 12.82
C GLY A 126 6.88 -15.54 13.57
N SER A 127 5.80 -14.98 13.05
CA SER A 127 5.13 -13.80 13.58
C SER A 127 3.89 -14.23 14.36
N GLU A 128 3.95 -14.16 15.68
CA GLU A 128 2.77 -14.29 16.53
C GLU A 128 2.06 -12.94 16.61
N GLN A 129 0.87 -12.86 16.03
CA GLN A 129 0.05 -11.66 16.08
C GLN A 129 -0.90 -11.73 17.27
N ASN A 130 -0.90 -10.70 18.09
CA ASN A 130 -1.84 -10.55 19.18
C ASN A 130 -3.27 -10.37 18.62
N GLU A 131 -4.24 -11.12 19.15
CA GLU A 131 -5.64 -11.10 18.71
C GLU A 131 -6.25 -9.67 18.78
N THR A 132 -5.95 -8.93 19.83
CA THR A 132 -6.41 -7.54 20.00
C THR A 132 -5.89 -6.65 18.85
N TRP A 133 -4.66 -6.83 18.44
CA TRP A 133 -4.07 -6.10 17.33
C TRP A 133 -4.72 -6.49 16.00
N LEU A 134 -4.95 -7.78 15.76
CA LEU A 134 -5.64 -8.27 14.55
C LEU A 134 -7.06 -7.70 14.45
N ASN A 135 -7.83 -7.72 15.54
CA ASN A 135 -9.19 -7.16 15.60
C ASN A 135 -9.19 -5.64 15.33
N GLY A 136 -8.19 -4.92 15.82
CA GLY A 136 -8.01 -3.49 15.52
C GLY A 136 -7.75 -3.23 14.03
N ARG A 137 -6.97 -4.10 13.37
CA ARG A 137 -6.70 -4.01 11.93
C ARG A 137 -7.94 -4.33 11.10
N GLU A 138 -8.65 -5.39 11.45
CA GLU A 138 -9.90 -5.77 10.80
C GLU A 138 -10.95 -4.64 10.91
N THR A 139 -11.11 -4.05 12.09
CA THR A 139 -12.00 -2.90 12.29
C THR A 139 -11.62 -1.71 11.38
N LYS A 140 -10.32 -1.42 11.27
CA LYS A 140 -9.82 -0.35 10.39
C LYS A 140 -10.11 -0.63 8.92
N ILE A 141 -9.86 -1.85 8.46
CA ILE A 141 -10.17 -2.29 7.10
C ILE A 141 -11.67 -2.20 6.83
N ASN A 142 -12.51 -2.70 7.73
CA ASN A 142 -13.95 -2.63 7.60
C ASN A 142 -14.47 -1.19 7.45
N ARG A 143 -13.90 -0.23 8.19
CA ARG A 143 -14.22 1.20 8.03
C ARG A 143 -13.90 1.72 6.63
N ILE A 144 -12.81 1.25 6.01
CA ILE A 144 -12.45 1.61 4.63
C ILE A 144 -13.41 0.94 3.64
N LEU A 145 -13.68 -0.35 3.80
CA LEU A 145 -14.53 -1.13 2.89
C LEU A 145 -16.01 -0.67 2.89
N THR A 146 -16.48 -0.11 4.00
CA THR A 146 -17.84 0.41 4.15
C THR A 146 -17.96 1.92 3.95
N ASN A 147 -16.85 2.58 3.62
CA ASN A 147 -16.82 4.02 3.42
C ASN A 147 -17.40 4.39 2.04
N PHE A 148 -18.53 5.06 2.03
CA PHE A 148 -19.25 5.44 0.81
C PHE A 148 -18.40 6.33 -0.12
N ASN A 149 -17.56 7.21 0.44
CA ASN A 149 -16.70 8.11 -0.33
C ASN A 149 -15.58 7.39 -1.06
N LEU A 150 -15.20 6.17 -0.62
CA LEU A 150 -14.09 5.40 -1.17
C LEU A 150 -14.52 4.29 -2.12
N MET A 151 -15.77 3.84 -2.04
CA MET A 151 -16.23 2.62 -2.70
C MET A 151 -16.13 2.66 -4.24
N TYR A 152 -16.32 3.84 -4.83
CA TYR A 152 -16.25 4.01 -6.30
C TYR A 152 -14.83 4.00 -6.86
N ASN A 153 -13.83 4.18 -6.00
CA ASN A 153 -12.42 4.17 -6.35
C ASN A 153 -11.73 2.85 -5.95
N MET A 154 -12.51 1.85 -5.48
CA MET A 154 -12.00 0.62 -4.91
C MET A 154 -12.14 -0.57 -5.86
N GLU A 155 -11.00 -1.21 -6.14
CA GLU A 155 -10.92 -2.49 -6.83
C GLU A 155 -10.56 -3.59 -5.83
N LYS A 156 -11.33 -4.68 -5.82
CA LYS A 156 -11.13 -5.81 -4.91
C LYS A 156 -10.57 -7.00 -5.65
N PHE A 157 -9.48 -7.54 -5.17
CA PHE A 157 -8.83 -8.72 -5.72
C PHE A 157 -8.70 -9.82 -4.68
N ASN A 158 -8.96 -11.06 -5.08
CA ASN A 158 -8.50 -12.20 -4.32
C ASN A 158 -6.97 -12.25 -4.38
N HIS A 159 -6.33 -12.65 -3.30
CA HIS A 159 -4.86 -12.75 -3.21
C HIS A 159 -4.43 -13.98 -2.40
N ASN A 160 -4.99 -15.12 -2.78
CA ASN A 160 -4.78 -16.41 -2.12
C ASN A 160 -3.59 -17.19 -2.72
N SER A 161 -3.34 -17.02 -4.00
CA SER A 161 -2.38 -17.77 -4.79
C SER A 161 -1.36 -16.88 -5.51
N ILE A 162 -0.38 -17.52 -6.15
CA ILE A 162 0.59 -16.83 -7.04
C ILE A 162 -0.12 -16.32 -8.30
N ASP A 163 -1.11 -17.03 -8.80
CA ASP A 163 -1.88 -16.61 -9.97
C ASP A 163 -2.71 -15.38 -9.66
N ASP A 164 -3.36 -15.32 -8.48
CA ASP A 164 -4.04 -14.11 -8.01
C ASP A 164 -3.07 -12.92 -7.93
N GLN A 165 -1.87 -13.14 -7.38
CA GLN A 165 -0.83 -12.10 -7.33
C GLN A 165 -0.44 -11.60 -8.72
N HIS A 166 -0.40 -12.51 -9.72
CA HIS A 166 -0.07 -12.12 -11.09
C HIS A 166 -1.13 -11.19 -11.68
N VAL A 167 -2.41 -11.50 -11.48
CA VAL A 167 -3.53 -10.66 -11.92
C VAL A 167 -3.43 -9.24 -11.36
N VAL A 168 -3.19 -9.12 -10.04
CA VAL A 168 -3.06 -7.80 -9.40
C VAL A 168 -1.80 -7.07 -9.88
N PHE A 169 -0.70 -7.79 -10.07
CA PHE A 169 0.55 -7.22 -10.57
C PHE A 169 0.37 -6.63 -11.97
N GLU A 170 -0.27 -7.35 -12.90
CA GLU A 170 -0.57 -6.86 -14.25
C GLU A 170 -1.48 -5.62 -14.19
N PHE A 171 -2.51 -5.64 -13.34
CA PHE A 171 -3.39 -4.49 -13.15
C PHE A 171 -2.62 -3.25 -12.69
N ILE A 172 -1.72 -3.38 -11.70
CA ILE A 172 -0.88 -2.27 -11.25
C ILE A 172 0.04 -1.79 -12.37
N THR A 173 0.64 -2.73 -13.11
CA THR A 173 1.54 -2.42 -14.22
C THR A 173 0.83 -1.63 -15.33
N ASP A 174 -0.43 -1.93 -15.61
CA ASP A 174 -1.22 -1.18 -16.58
C ASP A 174 -1.59 0.23 -16.09
N LEU A 175 -1.83 0.39 -14.79
CA LEU A 175 -2.11 1.70 -14.21
C LEU A 175 -0.92 2.68 -14.25
N VAL A 176 0.30 2.20 -14.36
CA VAL A 176 1.52 3.03 -14.35
C VAL A 176 2.11 3.28 -15.75
N LYS A 177 1.48 2.74 -16.79
CA LYS A 177 1.80 3.06 -18.19
C LYS A 177 1.24 4.42 -18.59
#